data_6b32570b3636c495de2f660432eac9b5
#
_entry.id   6b32570b3636c495de2f660432eac9b5
#
_cell.length_a   1.000
_cell.length_b   1.000
_cell.length_c   1.000
_cell.angle_alpha   90.00
_cell.angle_beta   90.00
_cell.angle_gamma   90.00
#
_symmetry.space_group_name_H-M   'P 1'
#
loop_
_entity.id
_entity.type
_entity.pdbx_description
1 polymer ?
#
loop_
_entity_poly.entity_id
_entity_poly.type
_entity_poly.pdbx_seq_one_letter_code
_entity_poly.pdbx_strand_id
1 'polypeptide(L)'
;MNYFSLYLKGLICFCLLFITMDSHALSIDKGYRQNKIKDLALIYQGGVHRIDWTSDQFLPYVVHQFADGHKDWLFDGFLFLEFTDGKGCGFATRYSDKNARKKEWLWLLDRLFEDGKALSALDRCIGTQIKEIGKPDFTHQIVLCLPEVLPGQKDWGEVDGEPMDFSRQEDQVKATRWYIDELMKRFKQAKYKHLKLSGFYWLAEDVDFTKDLSVPLSKYIHSMNKTFCWIPYWQAKGYNQWKELGFDIAYQQPNHFFKASIPDKRLEEACQSAATLNMGMELEFDERALFDAKDSFYNRLVAYIDHFERQQAFRTSAMAYYSGNHAVLDMYKSTNPKDHEVMDRLANLIVSRRGKQKKESHQTKVIAHRGFWNTPGSAQNSLAALVKADSIGCYGSEFDVWLTADDELMLNHDGWHDGYSLEKTSSDVLRTLKLSNGE
;
A
#
# COMPACT_ATOMS: atom_id res chain seq x y z
N MET A 1 49.04 -25.62 26.21
CA MET A 1 47.86 -24.78 26.53
C MET A 1 47.80 -23.71 25.46
N ASN A 2 47.08 -23.89 24.36
CA ASN A 2 46.72 -22.82 23.40
C ASN A 2 46.11 -23.34 22.10
N TYR A 3 45.46 -24.52 22.12
CA TYR A 3 44.74 -25.03 20.95
C TYR A 3 43.21 -24.89 21.06
N PHE A 4 42.69 -24.46 22.21
CA PHE A 4 41.25 -24.32 22.44
C PHE A 4 40.68 -22.94 22.04
N SER A 5 41.55 -21.92 21.88
CA SER A 5 41.14 -20.56 21.54
C SER A 5 40.92 -20.36 20.03
N LEU A 6 41.55 -21.15 19.17
CA LEU A 6 41.38 -21.01 17.70
C LEU A 6 40.09 -21.68 17.17
N TYR A 7 39.61 -22.75 17.85
CA TYR A 7 38.38 -23.40 17.43
C TYR A 7 37.10 -22.61 17.79
N LEU A 8 37.17 -21.75 18.80
CA LEU A 8 36.04 -20.96 19.24
C LEU A 8 35.80 -19.72 18.33
N LYS A 9 36.85 -19.16 17.73
CA LYS A 9 36.74 -18.04 16.78
C LYS A 9 36.20 -18.47 15.42
N GLY A 10 36.49 -19.69 14.96
CA GLY A 10 35.94 -20.24 13.72
C GLY A 10 34.48 -20.65 13.81
N LEU A 11 34.01 -21.03 15.02
CA LEU A 11 32.63 -21.48 15.21
C LEU A 11 31.62 -20.33 15.39
N ILE A 12 32.09 -19.14 15.81
CA ILE A 12 31.23 -17.97 16.01
C ILE A 12 30.91 -17.28 14.69
N CYS A 13 31.75 -17.39 13.66
CA CYS A 13 31.49 -16.83 12.33
C CYS A 13 30.42 -17.58 11.53
N PHE A 14 30.16 -18.85 11.85
CA PHE A 14 29.19 -19.67 11.09
C PHE A 14 27.72 -19.50 11.55
N CYS A 15 27.48 -18.93 12.73
CA CYS A 15 26.13 -18.80 13.29
C CYS A 15 25.48 -17.42 13.14
N LEU A 16 26.18 -16.41 12.66
CA LEU A 16 25.67 -15.02 12.68
C LEU A 16 25.08 -14.51 11.35
N LEU A 17 25.21 -15.25 10.26
CA LEU A 17 24.74 -14.80 8.93
C LEU A 17 23.35 -15.31 8.53
N PHE A 18 22.66 -16.05 9.39
CA PHE A 18 21.29 -16.54 9.11
C PHE A 18 20.15 -15.70 9.72
N ILE A 19 20.41 -14.58 10.39
CA ILE A 19 19.39 -13.91 11.21
C ILE A 19 18.77 -12.65 10.58
N THR A 20 19.21 -12.18 9.42
CA THR A 20 18.80 -10.83 8.99
C THR A 20 17.77 -10.74 7.87
N MET A 21 17.25 -11.83 7.31
CA MET A 21 16.26 -11.72 6.23
C MET A 21 14.79 -12.01 6.61
N ASP A 22 14.51 -12.54 7.78
CA ASP A 22 13.13 -12.90 8.16
C ASP A 22 12.40 -11.88 9.06
N SER A 23 13.09 -10.85 9.55
CA SER A 23 12.46 -9.92 10.52
C SER A 23 11.58 -8.85 9.90
N HIS A 24 11.66 -8.61 8.59
CA HIS A 24 10.85 -7.59 7.92
C HIS A 24 9.58 -8.13 7.25
N ALA A 25 9.43 -9.43 7.08
CA ALA A 25 8.22 -10.04 6.50
C ALA A 25 7.02 -10.09 7.48
N LEU A 26 7.23 -9.73 8.74
CA LEU A 26 6.25 -9.97 9.82
C LEU A 26 5.29 -8.81 10.12
N SER A 27 5.53 -7.61 9.60
CA SER A 27 4.79 -6.43 10.07
C SER A 27 3.47 -6.14 9.36
N ILE A 28 3.28 -6.61 8.12
CA ILE A 28 2.10 -6.29 7.29
C ILE A 28 0.86 -7.02 7.72
N ASP A 29 1.05 -8.06 8.45
CA ASP A 29 0.10 -9.15 8.55
C ASP A 29 -1.14 -8.83 9.39
N LYS A 30 -1.11 -7.83 10.29
CA LYS A 30 -2.25 -7.59 11.19
C LYS A 30 -3.36 -6.77 10.54
N GLY A 31 -3.05 -5.63 9.94
CA GLY A 31 -4.06 -4.80 9.29
C GLY A 31 -4.63 -5.46 8.04
N TYR A 32 -3.80 -6.10 7.22
CA TYR A 32 -4.24 -6.88 6.07
C TYR A 32 -5.10 -8.08 6.49
N ARG A 33 -4.69 -8.84 7.50
CA ARG A 33 -5.46 -10.00 8.00
C ARG A 33 -6.84 -9.59 8.50
N GLN A 34 -6.96 -8.44 9.14
CA GLN A 34 -8.25 -7.93 9.60
C GLN A 34 -9.12 -7.48 8.44
N ASN A 35 -8.62 -6.65 7.54
CA ASN A 35 -9.38 -6.09 6.41
C ASN A 35 -9.50 -7.05 5.23
N LYS A 36 -8.58 -7.99 5.08
CA LYS A 36 -8.43 -8.84 3.88
C LYS A 36 -8.25 -8.04 2.59
N ILE A 37 -7.65 -6.86 2.68
CA ILE A 37 -7.39 -5.96 1.56
C ILE A 37 -5.89 -5.77 1.43
N LYS A 38 -5.34 -6.15 0.29
CA LYS A 38 -3.94 -5.89 -0.06
C LYS A 38 -3.78 -4.55 -0.76
N ASP A 39 -4.70 -4.26 -1.66
CA ASP A 39 -4.65 -3.16 -2.61
C ASP A 39 -5.99 -2.42 -2.62
N LEU A 40 -6.07 -1.33 -1.85
CA LEU A 40 -7.26 -0.52 -1.63
C LEU A 40 -7.30 0.67 -2.60
N ALA A 41 -8.16 0.65 -3.61
CA ALA A 41 -8.40 1.80 -4.47
C ALA A 41 -9.31 2.83 -3.80
N LEU A 42 -8.92 4.10 -3.80
CA LEU A 42 -9.74 5.21 -3.33
C LEU A 42 -10.65 5.70 -4.47
N ILE A 43 -11.94 5.74 -4.21
CA ILE A 43 -12.99 6.13 -5.16
C ILE A 43 -13.70 7.37 -4.63
N TYR A 44 -13.38 8.53 -5.20
CA TYR A 44 -14.08 9.77 -4.89
C TYR A 44 -15.45 9.76 -5.55
N GLN A 45 -16.50 9.70 -4.74
CA GLN A 45 -17.86 9.48 -5.21
C GLN A 45 -18.88 10.24 -4.34
N GLY A 46 -19.80 10.93 -4.99
CA GLY A 46 -20.96 11.58 -4.36
C GLY A 46 -21.09 13.04 -4.74
N GLY A 47 -20.05 13.84 -4.67
CA GLY A 47 -20.08 15.25 -5.07
C GLY A 47 -20.55 15.45 -6.51
N VAL A 48 -21.32 16.53 -6.76
CA VAL A 48 -21.83 16.81 -8.13
C VAL A 48 -20.73 17.14 -9.15
N HIS A 49 -19.53 17.38 -8.67
CA HIS A 49 -18.33 17.61 -9.48
C HIS A 49 -17.58 16.30 -9.82
N ARG A 50 -18.06 15.17 -9.31
CA ARG A 50 -17.49 13.84 -9.59
C ARG A 50 -18.22 13.18 -10.75
N ILE A 51 -17.55 12.22 -11.37
CA ILE A 51 -18.18 11.32 -12.33
C ILE A 51 -19.19 10.41 -11.64
N ASP A 52 -20.13 9.85 -12.40
CA ASP A 52 -21.19 9.01 -11.84
C ASP A 52 -20.76 7.59 -11.46
N TRP A 53 -19.53 7.18 -11.81
CA TRP A 53 -18.99 5.83 -11.59
C TRP A 53 -19.91 4.73 -12.10
N THR A 54 -20.03 4.65 -13.43
CA THR A 54 -20.71 3.55 -14.12
C THR A 54 -19.85 2.29 -14.20
N SER A 55 -20.46 1.18 -14.63
CA SER A 55 -19.75 -0.10 -14.78
C SER A 55 -18.51 -0.01 -15.69
N ASP A 56 -18.60 0.73 -16.80
CA ASP A 56 -17.49 0.89 -17.73
C ASP A 56 -16.35 1.75 -17.15
N GLN A 57 -16.69 2.69 -16.27
CA GLN A 57 -15.69 3.52 -15.58
C GLN A 57 -14.94 2.74 -14.49
N PHE A 58 -15.59 1.73 -13.89
CA PHE A 58 -14.92 0.82 -12.96
C PHE A 58 -14.03 -0.22 -13.63
N LEU A 59 -14.22 -0.49 -14.93
CA LEU A 59 -13.50 -1.57 -15.61
C LEU A 59 -11.98 -1.56 -15.34
N PRO A 60 -11.23 -0.46 -15.55
CA PRO A 60 -9.79 -0.45 -15.33
C PRO A 60 -9.34 -0.50 -13.86
N TYR A 61 -10.27 -0.35 -12.91
CA TYR A 61 -10.01 -0.58 -11.49
C TYR A 61 -10.27 -2.03 -11.07
N VAL A 62 -11.18 -2.71 -11.76
CA VAL A 62 -11.55 -4.10 -11.48
C VAL A 62 -10.59 -5.06 -12.14
N VAL A 63 -10.25 -4.82 -13.41
CA VAL A 63 -9.31 -5.65 -14.17
C VAL A 63 -8.33 -4.77 -14.95
N HIS A 64 -7.13 -5.28 -15.16
CA HIS A 64 -6.15 -4.68 -16.05
C HIS A 64 -5.94 -5.58 -17.26
N GLN A 65 -5.89 -4.99 -18.46
CA GLN A 65 -5.51 -5.66 -19.69
C GLN A 65 -4.07 -5.26 -20.04
N PHE A 66 -3.18 -6.22 -20.00
CA PHE A 66 -1.76 -6.04 -20.29
C PHE A 66 -1.49 -5.93 -21.81
N ALA A 67 -0.31 -5.43 -22.15
CA ALA A 67 0.10 -5.23 -23.55
C ALA A 67 0.07 -6.51 -24.42
N ASP A 68 0.23 -7.69 -23.81
CA ASP A 68 0.11 -8.99 -24.49
C ASP A 68 -1.35 -9.47 -24.69
N GLY A 69 -2.31 -8.67 -24.22
CA GLY A 69 -3.75 -8.92 -24.34
C GLY A 69 -4.36 -9.76 -23.21
N HIS A 70 -3.56 -10.35 -22.30
CA HIS A 70 -4.16 -11.04 -21.16
C HIS A 70 -4.77 -10.04 -20.17
N LYS A 71 -5.77 -10.50 -19.40
CA LYS A 71 -6.43 -9.72 -18.36
C LYS A 71 -6.25 -10.39 -17.00
N ASP A 72 -6.05 -9.57 -15.97
CA ASP A 72 -6.06 -10.04 -14.58
C ASP A 72 -6.83 -9.07 -13.69
N TRP A 73 -7.31 -9.57 -12.54
CA TRP A 73 -7.97 -8.77 -11.52
C TRP A 73 -7.00 -7.73 -10.94
N LEU A 74 -7.43 -6.48 -10.73
CA LEU A 74 -6.51 -5.42 -10.29
C LEU A 74 -6.65 -5.13 -8.78
N PHE A 75 -7.64 -4.38 -8.32
CA PHE A 75 -7.80 -4.04 -6.90
C PHE A 75 -8.72 -5.02 -6.19
N ASP A 76 -8.36 -5.41 -4.95
CA ASP A 76 -9.18 -6.30 -4.12
C ASP A 76 -10.02 -5.54 -3.08
N GLY A 77 -9.80 -4.23 -2.89
CA GLY A 77 -10.56 -3.35 -2.03
C GLY A 77 -10.89 -2.01 -2.67
N PHE A 78 -12.04 -1.44 -2.29
CA PHE A 78 -12.51 -0.14 -2.75
C PHE A 78 -12.97 0.69 -1.57
N LEU A 79 -12.38 1.88 -1.40
CA LEU A 79 -12.80 2.87 -0.42
C LEU A 79 -13.61 3.96 -1.13
N PHE A 80 -14.89 4.07 -0.81
CA PHE A 80 -15.73 5.16 -1.28
C PHE A 80 -15.71 6.32 -0.30
N LEU A 81 -15.31 7.51 -0.77
CA LEU A 81 -15.18 8.70 0.06
C LEU A 81 -15.56 9.98 -0.69
N GLU A 82 -15.88 11.03 0.06
CA GLU A 82 -16.10 12.38 -0.46
C GLU A 82 -15.85 13.43 0.62
N PHE A 83 -15.22 14.53 0.24
CA PHE A 83 -14.96 15.67 1.13
C PHE A 83 -15.98 16.80 1.01
N THR A 84 -16.62 16.97 -0.15
CA THR A 84 -17.58 18.03 -0.41
C THR A 84 -18.74 17.55 -1.28
N ASP A 85 -19.89 18.22 -1.17
CA ASP A 85 -21.04 17.96 -2.05
C ASP A 85 -20.87 18.57 -3.45
N GLY A 86 -19.86 19.42 -3.66
CA GLY A 86 -19.67 20.20 -4.90
C GLY A 86 -20.68 21.34 -5.07
N LYS A 87 -21.49 21.65 -4.04
CA LYS A 87 -22.45 22.75 -3.98
C LYS A 87 -22.16 23.72 -2.84
N GLY A 88 -21.00 23.56 -2.20
CA GLY A 88 -20.50 24.42 -1.14
C GLY A 88 -20.63 23.89 0.27
N CYS A 89 -21.10 22.62 0.49
CA CYS A 89 -21.09 21.97 1.79
C CYS A 89 -19.95 20.96 1.90
N GLY A 90 -19.23 20.97 3.04
CA GLY A 90 -18.14 20.05 3.36
C GLY A 90 -18.57 18.93 4.29
N PHE A 91 -18.04 17.73 4.01
CA PHE A 91 -18.15 16.54 4.87
C PHE A 91 -16.93 16.38 5.80
N ALA A 92 -15.94 17.26 5.66
CA ALA A 92 -14.75 17.31 6.49
C ALA A 92 -14.33 18.74 6.79
N THR A 93 -13.62 18.92 7.90
CA THR A 93 -13.05 20.21 8.33
C THR A 93 -12.09 20.75 7.26
N ARG A 94 -12.13 22.06 7.00
CA ARG A 94 -11.24 22.81 6.09
C ARG A 94 -11.50 22.60 4.58
N TYR A 95 -12.49 21.80 4.19
CA TYR A 95 -12.79 21.55 2.77
C TYR A 95 -13.91 22.42 2.20
N SER A 96 -14.68 23.11 3.04
CA SER A 96 -15.72 24.06 2.64
C SER A 96 -16.05 25.03 3.75
N ASP A 97 -16.59 26.20 3.38
CA ASP A 97 -17.06 27.23 4.35
C ASP A 97 -18.37 26.85 5.03
N LYS A 98 -19.13 25.91 4.47
CA LYS A 98 -20.40 25.44 5.02
C LYS A 98 -20.32 23.97 5.42
N ASN A 99 -20.76 23.69 6.63
CA ASN A 99 -20.80 22.34 7.16
C ASN A 99 -22.01 21.58 6.59
N ALA A 100 -21.79 20.35 6.18
CA ALA A 100 -22.85 19.43 5.79
C ALA A 100 -23.76 19.12 6.99
N ARG A 101 -25.07 19.04 6.74
CA ARG A 101 -26.07 18.67 7.70
C ARG A 101 -26.53 17.24 7.49
N LYS A 102 -27.42 16.75 8.31
CA LYS A 102 -28.00 15.40 8.17
C LYS A 102 -28.60 15.16 6.77
N LYS A 103 -29.23 16.17 6.18
CA LYS A 103 -29.81 16.06 4.82
C LYS A 103 -28.74 15.88 3.74
N GLU A 104 -27.56 16.51 3.85
CA GLU A 104 -26.43 16.31 2.95
C GLU A 104 -25.80 14.93 3.19
N TRP A 105 -25.74 14.45 4.45
CA TRP A 105 -25.28 13.09 4.75
C TRP A 105 -26.23 12.02 4.15
N LEU A 106 -27.55 12.23 4.24
CA LEU A 106 -28.53 11.35 3.58
C LEU A 106 -28.40 11.38 2.07
N TRP A 107 -28.24 12.57 1.49
CA TRP A 107 -28.01 12.73 0.06
C TRP A 107 -26.74 12.01 -0.41
N LEU A 108 -25.65 12.05 0.37
CA LEU A 108 -24.43 11.31 0.06
C LEU A 108 -24.68 9.79 0.06
N LEU A 109 -25.47 9.29 1.03
CA LEU A 109 -25.92 7.89 1.06
C LEU A 109 -26.76 7.54 -0.16
N ASP A 110 -27.70 8.40 -0.55
CA ASP A 110 -28.57 8.15 -1.71
C ASP A 110 -27.73 7.99 -2.99
N ARG A 111 -26.71 8.82 -3.18
CA ARG A 111 -25.81 8.72 -4.32
C ARG A 111 -24.92 7.47 -4.27
N LEU A 112 -24.49 7.05 -3.09
CA LEU A 112 -23.65 5.86 -2.92
C LEU A 112 -24.42 4.56 -3.28
N PHE A 113 -25.73 4.53 -3.01
CA PHE A 113 -26.60 3.37 -3.25
C PHE A 113 -27.50 3.52 -4.49
N GLU A 114 -27.25 4.51 -5.34
CA GLU A 114 -28.00 4.74 -6.58
C GLU A 114 -27.83 3.54 -7.54
N ASP A 115 -28.95 3.05 -8.08
CA ASP A 115 -28.90 1.91 -9.00
C ASP A 115 -28.18 2.27 -10.31
N GLY A 116 -27.30 1.38 -10.76
CA GLY A 116 -26.48 1.57 -11.96
C GLY A 116 -25.25 2.47 -11.78
N LYS A 117 -25.04 3.02 -10.58
CA LYS A 117 -23.89 3.86 -10.24
C LYS A 117 -23.18 3.35 -8.99
N ALA A 118 -21.99 3.90 -8.71
CA ALA A 118 -21.22 3.63 -7.50
C ALA A 118 -21.16 2.13 -7.12
N LEU A 119 -21.59 1.75 -5.93
CA LEU A 119 -21.57 0.36 -5.46
C LEU A 119 -22.33 -0.60 -6.39
N SER A 120 -23.51 -0.19 -6.91
CA SER A 120 -24.30 -1.01 -7.84
C SER A 120 -23.55 -1.24 -9.16
N ALA A 121 -22.91 -0.21 -9.69
CA ALA A 121 -22.12 -0.31 -10.91
C ALA A 121 -20.87 -1.18 -10.72
N LEU A 122 -20.18 -1.06 -9.58
CA LEU A 122 -19.03 -1.89 -9.25
C LEU A 122 -19.43 -3.37 -9.15
N ASP A 123 -20.53 -3.71 -8.45
CA ASP A 123 -21.03 -5.09 -8.35
C ASP A 123 -21.33 -5.69 -9.71
N ARG A 124 -21.95 -4.91 -10.61
CA ARG A 124 -22.24 -5.31 -12.00
C ARG A 124 -20.97 -5.49 -12.82
N CYS A 125 -19.98 -4.57 -12.71
CA CYS A 125 -18.71 -4.66 -13.40
C CYS A 125 -18.00 -5.96 -13.04
N ILE A 126 -17.83 -6.25 -11.74
CA ILE A 126 -17.22 -7.47 -11.24
C ILE A 126 -17.98 -8.71 -11.76
N GLY A 127 -19.31 -8.70 -11.69
CA GLY A 127 -20.14 -9.80 -12.19
C GLY A 127 -19.98 -10.05 -13.68
N THR A 128 -19.74 -9.02 -14.48
CA THR A 128 -19.42 -9.13 -15.92
C THR A 128 -18.04 -9.73 -16.12
N GLN A 129 -17.04 -9.24 -15.39
CA GLN A 129 -15.66 -9.73 -15.53
C GLN A 129 -15.50 -11.18 -15.04
N ILE A 130 -16.27 -11.62 -14.03
CA ILE A 130 -16.31 -13.04 -13.62
C ILE A 130 -16.74 -13.96 -14.77
N LYS A 131 -17.64 -13.52 -15.64
CA LYS A 131 -18.06 -14.31 -16.81
C LYS A 131 -16.99 -14.35 -17.90
N GLU A 132 -16.16 -13.32 -17.99
CA GLU A 132 -15.13 -13.16 -19.01
C GLU A 132 -13.83 -13.89 -18.66
N ILE A 133 -13.29 -13.65 -17.45
CA ILE A 133 -11.97 -14.13 -17.03
C ILE A 133 -12.00 -15.12 -15.86
N GLY A 134 -13.19 -15.53 -15.38
CA GLY A 134 -13.34 -16.41 -14.23
C GLY A 134 -13.35 -15.68 -12.90
N LYS A 135 -13.64 -16.40 -11.79
CA LYS A 135 -13.68 -15.80 -10.45
C LYS A 135 -12.27 -15.51 -9.93
N PRO A 136 -12.06 -14.36 -9.24
CA PRO A 136 -10.83 -14.14 -8.48
C PRO A 136 -10.74 -15.12 -7.29
N ASP A 137 -9.55 -15.31 -6.77
CA ASP A 137 -9.28 -16.08 -5.54
C ASP A 137 -9.58 -15.30 -4.25
N PHE A 138 -10.07 -14.07 -4.38
CA PHE A 138 -10.48 -13.18 -3.29
C PHE A 138 -11.92 -12.68 -3.47
N THR A 139 -12.47 -12.05 -2.45
CA THR A 139 -13.73 -11.32 -2.53
C THR A 139 -13.44 -9.83 -2.44
N HIS A 140 -14.00 -9.04 -3.36
CA HIS A 140 -13.84 -7.59 -3.34
C HIS A 140 -14.41 -6.99 -2.05
N GLN A 141 -13.56 -6.28 -1.33
CA GLN A 141 -13.90 -5.69 -0.04
C GLN A 141 -14.26 -4.22 -0.22
N ILE A 142 -15.27 -3.78 0.52
CA ILE A 142 -15.71 -2.38 0.52
C ILE A 142 -15.40 -1.75 1.87
N VAL A 143 -14.83 -0.56 1.80
CA VAL A 143 -14.65 0.35 2.94
C VAL A 143 -15.46 1.60 2.65
N LEU A 144 -16.27 2.06 3.62
CA LEU A 144 -17.14 3.21 3.45
C LEU A 144 -16.71 4.35 4.36
N CYS A 145 -16.65 5.54 3.79
CA CYS A 145 -16.24 6.75 4.49
C CYS A 145 -17.32 7.21 5.49
N LEU A 146 -16.86 7.67 6.64
CA LEU A 146 -17.70 8.36 7.63
C LEU A 146 -17.46 9.87 7.50
N PRO A 147 -18.51 10.68 7.25
CA PRO A 147 -18.40 12.12 7.29
C PRO A 147 -17.90 12.59 8.66
N GLU A 148 -17.09 13.62 8.68
CA GLU A 148 -16.60 14.20 9.91
C GLU A 148 -17.71 15.00 10.62
N VAL A 149 -17.82 14.80 11.93
CA VAL A 149 -18.66 15.64 12.78
C VAL A 149 -17.92 16.93 13.09
N LEU A 150 -18.43 18.05 12.61
CA LEU A 150 -17.72 19.32 12.65
C LEU A 150 -17.90 19.99 14.02
N PRO A 151 -16.83 20.19 14.82
CA PRO A 151 -16.94 20.65 16.21
C PRO A 151 -17.74 21.94 16.34
N GLY A 152 -18.66 21.98 17.29
CA GLY A 152 -19.48 23.16 17.59
C GLY A 152 -20.70 23.38 16.67
N GLN A 153 -20.90 22.55 15.66
CA GLN A 153 -22.10 22.63 14.81
C GLN A 153 -23.37 22.28 15.61
N LYS A 154 -24.40 23.14 15.53
CA LYS A 154 -25.68 22.97 16.26
C LYS A 154 -26.89 22.80 15.35
N ASP A 155 -26.71 22.98 14.05
CA ASP A 155 -27.76 22.94 13.03
C ASP A 155 -27.68 21.71 12.13
N TRP A 156 -26.95 20.66 12.58
CA TRP A 156 -26.78 19.43 11.80
C TRP A 156 -28.09 18.68 11.57
N GLY A 157 -28.96 18.64 12.58
CA GLY A 157 -30.23 17.93 12.56
C GLY A 157 -30.49 17.17 13.85
N GLU A 158 -31.36 16.15 13.78
CA GLU A 158 -31.81 15.38 14.95
C GLU A 158 -31.58 13.88 14.77
N VAL A 159 -31.42 13.15 15.87
CA VAL A 159 -31.46 11.69 15.94
C VAL A 159 -32.50 11.28 16.97
N ASP A 160 -33.47 10.45 16.60
CA ASP A 160 -34.56 10.00 17.45
C ASP A 160 -35.42 11.16 18.03
N GLY A 161 -35.55 12.26 17.27
CA GLY A 161 -36.29 13.44 17.68
C GLY A 161 -35.52 14.41 18.60
N GLU A 162 -34.25 14.12 18.89
CA GLU A 162 -33.37 14.98 19.71
C GLU A 162 -32.40 15.76 18.81
N PRO A 163 -32.35 17.09 18.90
CA PRO A 163 -31.39 17.91 18.17
C PRO A 163 -29.97 17.60 18.59
N MET A 164 -29.05 17.48 17.63
CA MET A 164 -27.64 17.25 17.89
C MET A 164 -26.87 18.56 18.05
N ASP A 165 -26.10 18.66 19.13
CA ASP A 165 -25.15 19.74 19.41
C ASP A 165 -23.72 19.19 19.40
N PHE A 166 -22.98 19.43 18.33
CA PHE A 166 -21.61 18.92 18.17
C PHE A 166 -20.57 19.67 19.02
N SER A 167 -20.98 20.51 19.95
CA SER A 167 -20.15 20.91 21.08
C SER A 167 -20.05 19.82 22.17
N ARG A 168 -20.94 18.80 22.12
CA ARG A 168 -20.99 17.66 23.02
C ARG A 168 -20.51 16.38 22.33
N GLN A 169 -19.56 15.69 22.91
CA GLN A 169 -18.98 14.44 22.36
C GLN A 169 -20.05 13.35 22.17
N GLU A 170 -20.99 13.26 23.10
CA GLU A 170 -22.05 12.25 23.05
C GLU A 170 -22.91 12.39 21.79
N ASP A 171 -23.24 13.62 21.40
CA ASP A 171 -24.04 13.90 20.20
C ASP A 171 -23.23 13.64 18.92
N GLN A 172 -21.93 13.96 18.93
CA GLN A 172 -21.03 13.62 17.83
C GLN A 172 -20.98 12.10 17.61
N VAL A 173 -20.79 11.33 18.69
CA VAL A 173 -20.80 9.86 18.64
C VAL A 173 -22.17 9.34 18.19
N LYS A 174 -23.30 9.89 18.72
CA LYS A 174 -24.66 9.49 18.38
C LYS A 174 -24.95 9.70 16.89
N ALA A 175 -24.58 10.85 16.34
CA ALA A 175 -24.79 11.16 14.92
C ALA A 175 -23.94 10.24 14.00
N THR A 176 -22.68 9.99 14.35
CA THR A 176 -21.81 9.09 13.56
C THR A 176 -22.31 7.65 13.61
N ARG A 177 -22.74 7.15 14.78
CA ARG A 177 -23.34 5.81 14.91
C ARG A 177 -24.61 5.69 14.09
N TRP A 178 -25.49 6.70 14.10
CA TRP A 178 -26.67 6.74 13.24
C TRP A 178 -26.30 6.59 11.75
N TYR A 179 -25.26 7.26 11.29
CA TYR A 179 -24.80 7.16 9.91
C TYR A 179 -24.24 5.76 9.57
N ILE A 180 -23.48 5.17 10.49
CA ILE A 180 -22.97 3.80 10.37
C ILE A 180 -24.15 2.82 10.25
N ASP A 181 -25.18 2.97 11.08
CA ASP A 181 -26.36 2.09 11.06
C ASP A 181 -27.13 2.21 9.74
N GLU A 182 -27.28 3.43 9.21
CA GLU A 182 -27.90 3.64 7.89
C GLU A 182 -27.06 3.03 6.76
N LEU A 183 -25.73 3.15 6.79
CA LEU A 183 -24.83 2.47 5.84
C LEU A 183 -25.00 0.95 5.90
N MET A 184 -24.97 0.37 7.10
CA MET A 184 -25.13 -1.08 7.30
C MET A 184 -26.46 -1.58 6.79
N LYS A 185 -27.54 -0.87 7.10
CA LYS A 185 -28.90 -1.17 6.68
C LYS A 185 -29.02 -1.16 5.16
N ARG A 186 -28.59 -0.07 4.50
CA ARG A 186 -28.65 0.08 3.04
C ARG A 186 -27.78 -0.94 2.32
N PHE A 187 -26.57 -1.21 2.80
CA PHE A 187 -25.69 -2.23 2.22
C PHE A 187 -26.33 -3.63 2.30
N LYS A 188 -26.93 -3.97 3.44
CA LYS A 188 -27.67 -5.23 3.59
C LYS A 188 -28.88 -5.33 2.65
N GLN A 189 -29.63 -4.23 2.48
CA GLN A 189 -30.81 -4.17 1.60
C GLN A 189 -30.45 -4.30 0.12
N ALA A 190 -29.29 -3.75 -0.30
CA ALA A 190 -28.83 -3.77 -1.69
C ALA A 190 -28.49 -5.18 -2.19
N LYS A 191 -28.15 -6.13 -1.30
CA LYS A 191 -27.89 -7.55 -1.62
C LYS A 191 -26.87 -7.74 -2.74
N TYR A 192 -25.77 -6.96 -2.72
CA TYR A 192 -24.67 -7.12 -3.69
C TYR A 192 -24.15 -8.55 -3.69
N LYS A 193 -23.82 -9.07 -4.87
CA LYS A 193 -23.39 -10.46 -5.07
C LYS A 193 -21.89 -10.65 -4.96
N HIS A 194 -21.13 -9.61 -5.29
CA HIS A 194 -19.68 -9.68 -5.45
C HIS A 194 -18.93 -8.76 -4.49
N LEU A 195 -19.67 -7.96 -3.69
CA LEU A 195 -19.10 -7.01 -2.73
C LEU A 195 -19.32 -7.47 -1.29
N LYS A 196 -18.32 -7.24 -0.44
CA LYS A 196 -18.40 -7.48 0.99
C LYS A 196 -17.99 -6.24 1.77
N LEU A 197 -18.84 -5.72 2.62
CA LEU A 197 -18.50 -4.60 3.50
C LEU A 197 -17.50 -5.08 4.56
N SER A 198 -16.26 -4.60 4.47
CA SER A 198 -15.16 -4.88 5.39
C SER A 198 -15.18 -3.95 6.59
N GLY A 199 -15.36 -2.65 6.35
CA GLY A 199 -15.26 -1.67 7.42
C GLY A 199 -15.56 -0.24 7.00
N PHE A 200 -15.10 0.66 7.84
CA PHE A 200 -15.32 2.09 7.70
C PHE A 200 -14.00 2.86 7.69
N TYR A 201 -14.00 4.00 7.04
CA TYR A 201 -12.88 4.90 6.92
C TYR A 201 -13.15 6.21 7.67
N TRP A 202 -12.17 6.63 8.47
CA TRP A 202 -12.17 7.92 9.15
C TRP A 202 -11.68 9.00 8.21
N LEU A 203 -12.57 9.95 7.87
CA LEU A 203 -12.31 10.94 6.82
C LEU A 203 -11.28 12.00 7.22
N ALA A 204 -11.25 12.40 8.50
CA ALA A 204 -10.28 13.37 8.98
C ALA A 204 -8.86 12.83 8.87
N GLU A 205 -7.98 13.52 8.15
CA GLU A 205 -6.60 13.11 7.92
C GLU A 205 -5.67 13.43 9.10
N ASP A 206 -6.17 14.09 10.14
CA ASP A 206 -5.54 14.30 11.45
C ASP A 206 -6.55 14.11 12.59
N VAL A 207 -6.08 14.17 13.83
CA VAL A 207 -6.96 14.04 15.01
C VAL A 207 -7.05 15.32 15.84
N ASP A 208 -6.79 16.47 15.25
CA ASP A 208 -6.81 17.76 15.97
C ASP A 208 -8.11 18.01 16.72
N PHE A 209 -9.24 17.72 16.10
CA PHE A 209 -10.58 18.00 16.64
C PHE A 209 -11.38 16.75 17.00
N THR A 210 -10.89 15.56 16.67
CA THR A 210 -11.69 14.33 16.70
C THR A 210 -11.03 13.18 17.45
N LYS A 211 -9.91 13.44 18.18
CA LYS A 211 -9.17 12.43 18.92
C LYS A 211 -10.06 11.63 19.88
N ASP A 212 -10.93 12.31 20.60
CA ASP A 212 -11.78 11.69 21.62
C ASP A 212 -12.95 10.87 21.04
N LEU A 213 -13.20 10.98 19.72
CA LEU A 213 -14.28 10.26 19.04
C LEU A 213 -13.86 8.91 18.51
N SER A 214 -12.59 8.76 18.11
CA SER A 214 -12.11 7.56 17.42
C SER A 214 -12.27 6.30 18.25
N VAL A 215 -11.91 6.32 19.53
CA VAL A 215 -12.01 5.16 20.43
C VAL A 215 -13.44 4.67 20.67
N PRO A 216 -14.42 5.53 21.06
CA PRO A 216 -15.81 5.09 21.19
C PRO A 216 -16.41 4.57 19.88
N LEU A 217 -16.08 5.18 18.73
CA LEU A 217 -16.54 4.72 17.42
C LEU A 217 -15.88 3.40 17.01
N SER A 218 -14.60 3.24 17.25
CA SER A 218 -13.88 1.98 17.04
C SER A 218 -14.54 0.82 17.78
N LYS A 219 -14.84 0.99 19.08
CA LYS A 219 -15.56 -0.03 19.87
C LYS A 219 -16.91 -0.39 19.26
N TYR A 220 -17.63 0.61 18.77
CA TYR A 220 -18.92 0.40 18.12
C TYR A 220 -18.75 -0.38 16.80
N ILE A 221 -17.84 0.03 15.95
CA ILE A 221 -17.53 -0.64 14.68
C ILE A 221 -17.09 -2.08 14.90
N HIS A 222 -16.22 -2.34 15.89
CA HIS A 222 -15.77 -3.69 16.24
C HIS A 222 -16.90 -4.59 16.76
N SER A 223 -17.89 -4.03 17.46
CA SER A 223 -19.05 -4.81 17.92
C SER A 223 -19.87 -5.41 16.76
N MET A 224 -19.73 -4.86 15.55
CA MET A 224 -20.37 -5.34 14.33
C MET A 224 -19.44 -6.23 13.46
N ASN A 225 -18.27 -6.65 13.99
CA ASN A 225 -17.23 -7.34 13.24
C ASN A 225 -16.79 -6.59 11.97
N LYS A 226 -16.64 -5.29 12.07
CA LYS A 226 -16.14 -4.40 11.03
C LYS A 226 -14.82 -3.80 11.44
N THR A 227 -14.02 -3.40 10.45
CA THR A 227 -12.72 -2.77 10.66
C THR A 227 -12.84 -1.25 10.55
N PHE A 228 -11.90 -0.57 11.21
CA PHE A 228 -11.80 0.88 11.18
C PHE A 228 -10.45 1.27 10.63
N CYS A 229 -10.40 1.96 9.50
CA CYS A 229 -9.18 2.35 8.82
C CYS A 229 -9.01 3.86 8.74
N TRP A 230 -7.74 4.29 8.60
CA TRP A 230 -7.33 5.67 8.56
C TRP A 230 -6.20 5.90 7.57
N ILE A 231 -6.17 7.07 6.93
CA ILE A 231 -5.12 7.47 5.98
C ILE A 231 -4.64 8.88 6.38
N PRO A 232 -3.76 9.01 7.39
CA PRO A 232 -3.26 10.30 7.83
C PRO A 232 -2.24 10.87 6.84
N TYR A 233 -2.23 12.21 6.69
CA TYR A 233 -1.18 12.88 5.91
C TYR A 233 0.19 12.75 6.59
N TRP A 234 1.26 13.10 5.88
CA TRP A 234 2.62 13.02 6.37
C TRP A 234 2.80 13.77 7.70
N GLN A 235 3.18 13.02 8.75
CA GLN A 235 3.37 13.52 10.10
C GLN A 235 2.11 14.22 10.69
N ALA A 236 0.92 13.83 10.26
CA ALA A 236 -0.34 14.30 10.82
C ALA A 236 -0.37 14.11 12.34
N LYS A 237 -1.07 14.99 13.05
CA LYS A 237 -1.25 14.82 14.50
C LYS A 237 -1.91 13.47 14.80
N GLY A 238 -1.29 12.66 15.66
CA GLY A 238 -1.78 11.36 16.08
C GLY A 238 -1.40 10.19 15.16
N TYR A 239 -0.74 10.42 14.01
CA TYR A 239 -0.40 9.35 13.06
C TYR A 239 0.37 8.20 13.70
N ASN A 240 1.26 8.49 14.65
CA ASN A 240 2.07 7.50 15.37
C ASN A 240 1.33 6.81 16.53
N GLN A 241 0.10 7.24 16.83
CA GLN A 241 -0.79 6.70 17.89
C GLN A 241 -2.01 6.00 17.27
N TRP A 242 -1.98 5.66 15.98
CA TRP A 242 -3.14 5.14 15.28
C TRP A 242 -3.78 3.90 15.94
N LYS A 243 -2.96 3.04 16.57
CA LYS A 243 -3.46 1.85 17.30
C LYS A 243 -4.21 2.23 18.56
N GLU A 244 -3.67 3.16 19.35
CA GLU A 244 -4.27 3.67 20.59
C GLU A 244 -5.57 4.43 20.28
N LEU A 245 -5.68 5.02 19.09
CA LEU A 245 -6.88 5.66 18.57
C LEU A 245 -7.95 4.65 18.11
N GLY A 246 -7.63 3.35 18.12
CA GLY A 246 -8.57 2.26 17.85
C GLY A 246 -8.67 1.86 16.39
N PHE A 247 -7.81 2.35 15.51
CA PHE A 247 -7.79 1.91 14.11
C PHE A 247 -7.17 0.52 13.97
N ASP A 248 -7.71 -0.28 13.06
CA ASP A 248 -7.20 -1.62 12.73
C ASP A 248 -6.06 -1.55 11.72
N ILE A 249 -6.10 -0.56 10.84
CA ILE A 249 -5.04 -0.25 9.88
C ILE A 249 -4.99 1.26 9.63
N ALA A 250 -3.77 1.78 9.52
CA ALA A 250 -3.53 3.12 9.00
C ALA A 250 -2.57 3.05 7.83
N TYR A 251 -2.80 3.87 6.80
CA TYR A 251 -1.92 3.99 5.62
C TYR A 251 -1.19 5.32 5.67
N GLN A 252 0.13 5.29 5.58
CA GLN A 252 0.93 6.51 5.58
C GLN A 252 0.88 7.18 4.22
N GLN A 253 0.39 8.43 4.17
CA GLN A 253 0.53 9.28 2.99
C GLN A 253 1.93 9.91 2.98
N PRO A 254 2.71 9.80 1.92
CA PRO A 254 3.95 10.56 1.76
C PRO A 254 3.72 12.03 1.46
N ASN A 255 2.57 12.41 0.90
CA ASN A 255 2.24 13.76 0.38
C ASN A 255 3.33 14.30 -0.55
N HIS A 256 3.95 13.41 -1.33
CA HIS A 256 5.04 13.74 -2.22
C HIS A 256 4.52 14.23 -3.58
N PHE A 257 3.51 13.58 -4.15
CA PHE A 257 3.08 13.80 -5.54
C PHE A 257 2.73 15.26 -5.85
N PHE A 258 2.01 15.92 -4.96
CA PHE A 258 1.30 17.19 -5.25
C PHE A 258 2.19 18.43 -5.37
N LYS A 259 3.44 18.38 -4.92
CA LYS A 259 4.37 19.53 -4.92
C LYS A 259 5.74 19.11 -5.42
N ALA A 260 6.15 19.69 -6.57
CA ALA A 260 7.46 19.43 -7.18
C ALA A 260 8.66 19.72 -6.25
N SER A 261 8.49 20.62 -5.28
CA SER A 261 9.55 20.98 -4.32
C SER A 261 9.81 19.91 -3.24
N ILE A 262 8.93 18.92 -3.08
CA ILE A 262 9.13 17.83 -2.12
C ILE A 262 10.07 16.80 -2.77
N PRO A 263 11.26 16.54 -2.17
CA PRO A 263 12.25 15.64 -2.75
C PRO A 263 11.83 14.18 -2.63
N ASP A 264 12.31 13.33 -3.53
CA ASP A 264 12.00 11.89 -3.59
C ASP A 264 12.44 11.14 -2.33
N LYS A 265 13.40 11.66 -1.59
CA LYS A 265 13.82 11.14 -0.27
C LYS A 265 12.62 10.99 0.70
N ARG A 266 11.58 11.82 0.56
CA ARG A 266 10.34 11.73 1.32
C ARG A 266 9.68 10.34 1.20
N LEU A 267 9.77 9.71 0.03
CA LEU A 267 9.20 8.38 -0.21
C LEU A 267 9.92 7.31 0.62
N GLU A 268 11.24 7.41 0.73
CA GLU A 268 12.03 6.51 1.58
C GLU A 268 11.73 6.73 3.07
N GLU A 269 11.69 7.99 3.50
CA GLU A 269 11.35 8.36 4.88
C GLU A 269 9.95 7.88 5.27
N ALA A 270 8.98 7.96 4.35
CA ALA A 270 7.62 7.49 4.57
C ALA A 270 7.57 5.95 4.68
N CYS A 271 8.28 5.22 3.83
CA CYS A 271 8.39 3.76 3.94
C CYS A 271 9.02 3.32 5.27
N GLN A 272 10.10 3.98 5.70
CA GLN A 272 10.76 3.69 6.98
C GLN A 272 9.85 3.99 8.17
N SER A 273 9.13 5.14 8.13
CA SER A 273 8.16 5.51 9.16
C SER A 273 7.03 4.49 9.24
N ALA A 274 6.44 4.12 8.10
CA ALA A 274 5.37 3.13 8.04
C ALA A 274 5.82 1.76 8.57
N ALA A 275 7.01 1.31 8.21
CA ALA A 275 7.58 0.06 8.73
C ALA A 275 7.76 0.10 10.26
N THR A 276 8.32 1.18 10.79
CA THR A 276 8.54 1.38 12.24
C THR A 276 7.20 1.40 13.01
N LEU A 277 6.18 2.04 12.45
CA LEU A 277 4.86 2.20 13.06
C LEU A 277 3.89 1.07 12.72
N ASN A 278 4.31 0.12 11.89
CA ASN A 278 3.48 -0.99 11.40
C ASN A 278 2.21 -0.48 10.67
N MET A 279 2.40 0.51 9.80
CA MET A 279 1.37 1.09 8.94
C MET A 279 1.43 0.49 7.52
N GLY A 280 0.33 0.57 6.79
CA GLY A 280 0.30 0.45 5.35
C GLY A 280 0.88 1.69 4.67
N MET A 281 0.95 1.67 3.35
CA MET A 281 1.42 2.80 2.54
C MET A 281 0.33 3.28 1.59
N GLU A 282 0.29 4.58 1.31
CA GLU A 282 -0.50 5.12 0.22
C GLU A 282 0.42 5.53 -0.95
N LEU A 283 0.05 5.07 -2.15
CA LEU A 283 0.63 5.54 -3.40
C LEU A 283 -0.30 6.62 -3.95
N GLU A 284 0.25 7.82 -4.16
CA GLU A 284 -0.54 9.01 -4.51
C GLU A 284 -0.20 9.48 -5.94
N PHE A 285 -1.21 9.66 -6.75
CA PHE A 285 -1.13 10.35 -8.04
C PHE A 285 -2.50 10.93 -8.43
N ASP A 286 -2.55 11.84 -9.38
CA ASP A 286 -3.77 12.37 -9.97
C ASP A 286 -3.65 12.49 -11.50
N GLU A 287 -4.58 13.14 -12.16
CA GLU A 287 -4.65 13.28 -13.62
C GLU A 287 -3.39 13.94 -14.21
N ARG A 288 -2.57 14.64 -13.39
CA ARG A 288 -1.27 15.18 -13.82
C ARG A 288 -0.21 14.10 -14.02
N ALA A 289 -0.48 12.86 -13.60
CA ALA A 289 0.41 11.73 -13.87
C ALA A 289 0.37 11.26 -15.32
N LEU A 290 -0.61 11.69 -16.15
CA LEU A 290 -0.58 11.44 -17.59
C LEU A 290 0.64 12.12 -18.23
N PHE A 291 1.28 11.41 -19.16
CA PHE A 291 2.52 11.87 -19.79
C PHE A 291 2.35 13.20 -20.54
N ASP A 292 1.23 13.36 -21.25
CA ASP A 292 0.90 14.56 -22.01
C ASP A 292 0.07 15.60 -21.23
N ALA A 293 -0.09 15.41 -19.92
CA ALA A 293 -0.81 16.40 -19.12
C ALA A 293 -0.09 17.76 -19.11
N LYS A 294 -0.86 18.83 -19.11
CA LYS A 294 -0.30 20.17 -18.85
C LYS A 294 0.34 20.15 -17.45
N ASP A 295 1.58 20.54 -17.33
CA ASP A 295 2.35 20.47 -16.08
C ASP A 295 2.45 19.02 -15.55
N SER A 296 2.81 18.07 -16.44
CA SER A 296 2.85 16.65 -16.13
C SER A 296 3.73 16.31 -14.91
N PHE A 297 3.17 15.49 -14.05
CA PHE A 297 3.85 14.87 -12.91
C PHE A 297 4.10 13.36 -13.14
N TYR A 298 4.15 12.93 -14.39
CA TYR A 298 4.44 11.56 -14.78
C TYR A 298 5.67 10.98 -14.05
N ASN A 299 6.78 11.75 -14.05
CA ASN A 299 8.01 11.33 -13.39
C ASN A 299 7.85 11.16 -11.87
N ARG A 300 6.88 11.83 -11.25
CA ARG A 300 6.62 11.67 -9.81
C ARG A 300 5.87 10.36 -9.52
N LEU A 301 4.98 9.92 -10.41
CA LEU A 301 4.39 8.59 -10.32
C LEU A 301 5.46 7.50 -10.53
N VAL A 302 6.34 7.67 -11.52
CA VAL A 302 7.48 6.76 -11.72
C VAL A 302 8.37 6.71 -10.47
N ALA A 303 8.67 7.86 -9.86
CA ALA A 303 9.44 7.91 -8.61
C ALA A 303 8.76 7.15 -7.46
N TYR A 304 7.43 7.25 -7.30
CA TYR A 304 6.69 6.45 -6.32
C TYR A 304 6.91 4.96 -6.53
N ILE A 305 6.72 4.50 -7.76
CA ILE A 305 6.87 3.07 -8.10
C ILE A 305 8.31 2.61 -7.83
N ASP A 306 9.31 3.37 -8.29
CA ASP A 306 10.74 3.06 -8.11
C ASP A 306 11.14 2.97 -6.65
N HIS A 307 10.74 3.96 -5.83
CA HIS A 307 11.09 3.99 -4.42
C HIS A 307 10.34 2.90 -3.63
N PHE A 308 9.07 2.67 -3.92
CA PHE A 308 8.28 1.64 -3.26
C PHE A 308 8.75 0.23 -3.61
N GLU A 309 9.21 -0.02 -4.84
CA GLU A 309 9.86 -1.28 -5.19
C GLU A 309 11.17 -1.46 -4.43
N ARG A 310 12.08 -0.47 -4.46
CA ARG A 310 13.36 -0.51 -3.74
C ARG A 310 13.18 -0.71 -2.23
N GLN A 311 12.20 -0.05 -1.63
CA GLN A 311 11.86 -0.20 -0.21
C GLN A 311 10.99 -1.43 0.07
N GLN A 312 10.71 -2.25 -0.94
CA GLN A 312 9.86 -3.45 -0.87
C GLN A 312 8.43 -3.19 -0.35
N ALA A 313 7.92 -1.95 -0.45
CA ALA A 313 6.60 -1.60 0.06
C ALA A 313 5.49 -2.45 -0.57
N PHE A 314 5.54 -2.69 -1.88
CA PHE A 314 4.60 -3.60 -2.55
C PHE A 314 4.64 -5.03 -2.03
N ARG A 315 5.76 -5.49 -1.52
CA ARG A 315 5.90 -6.83 -0.95
C ARG A 315 5.49 -6.88 0.51
N THR A 316 5.75 -5.81 1.25
CA THR A 316 5.71 -5.79 2.71
C THR A 316 4.60 -4.95 3.30
N SER A 317 3.84 -4.15 2.57
CA SER A 317 2.77 -3.29 3.10
C SER A 317 1.42 -3.57 2.45
N ALA A 318 0.33 -3.44 3.21
CA ALA A 318 -0.97 -3.18 2.61
C ALA A 318 -0.90 -1.81 1.93
N MET A 319 -1.48 -1.71 0.74
CA MET A 319 -1.39 -0.51 -0.09
C MET A 319 -2.75 0.15 -0.25
N ALA A 320 -2.79 1.47 -0.13
CA ALA A 320 -3.89 2.30 -0.60
C ALA A 320 -3.42 3.06 -1.86
N TYR A 321 -4.35 3.36 -2.76
CA TYR A 321 -4.05 4.06 -4.01
C TYR A 321 -4.99 5.25 -4.16
N TYR A 322 -4.45 6.44 -3.94
CA TYR A 322 -5.11 7.67 -4.32
C TYR A 322 -4.79 7.96 -5.80
N SER A 323 -5.82 8.04 -6.63
CA SER A 323 -5.68 8.27 -8.07
C SER A 323 -6.50 9.48 -8.56
N GLY A 324 -6.47 10.57 -7.80
CA GLY A 324 -7.23 11.77 -8.14
C GLY A 324 -8.73 11.52 -8.20
N ASN A 325 -9.41 12.15 -9.17
CA ASN A 325 -10.81 11.87 -9.44
C ASN A 325 -10.97 10.53 -10.19
N HIS A 326 -10.13 10.27 -11.22
CA HIS A 326 -10.27 9.11 -12.10
C HIS A 326 -9.01 8.86 -12.96
N ALA A 327 -7.81 9.19 -12.47
CA ALA A 327 -6.58 9.09 -13.27
C ALA A 327 -6.30 7.68 -13.83
N VAL A 328 -6.66 6.60 -13.13
CA VAL A 328 -6.56 5.23 -13.67
C VAL A 328 -7.44 5.05 -14.91
N LEU A 329 -8.66 5.61 -14.88
CA LEU A 329 -9.57 5.58 -16.03
C LEU A 329 -9.03 6.41 -17.20
N ASP A 330 -8.42 7.56 -16.93
CA ASP A 330 -7.83 8.42 -17.95
C ASP A 330 -6.60 7.77 -18.59
N MET A 331 -5.73 7.13 -17.80
CA MET A 331 -4.60 6.36 -18.31
C MET A 331 -5.07 5.17 -19.17
N TYR A 332 -6.14 4.48 -18.75
CA TYR A 332 -6.73 3.41 -19.55
C TYR A 332 -7.26 3.89 -20.92
N LYS A 333 -7.81 5.10 -20.98
CA LYS A 333 -8.32 5.74 -22.21
C LYS A 333 -7.25 6.47 -23.00
N SER A 334 -6.07 6.68 -22.43
CA SER A 334 -4.99 7.40 -23.10
C SER A 334 -4.56 6.69 -24.38
N THR A 335 -4.12 7.45 -25.36
CA THR A 335 -3.47 6.94 -26.57
C THR A 335 -1.94 7.00 -26.49
N ASN A 336 -1.40 7.56 -25.39
CA ASN A 336 0.04 7.67 -25.21
C ASN A 336 0.59 6.35 -24.63
N PRO A 337 1.57 5.70 -25.28
CA PRO A 337 2.13 4.44 -24.83
C PRO A 337 2.82 4.53 -23.46
N LYS A 338 3.29 5.72 -23.05
CA LYS A 338 3.92 5.90 -21.74
C LYS A 338 2.92 5.72 -20.59
N ASP A 339 1.68 6.15 -20.78
CA ASP A 339 0.63 5.96 -19.77
C ASP A 339 0.28 4.49 -19.61
N HIS A 340 0.25 3.73 -20.71
CA HIS A 340 0.06 2.28 -20.66
C HIS A 340 1.27 1.57 -20.03
N GLU A 341 2.50 1.97 -20.37
CA GLU A 341 3.72 1.38 -19.81
C GLU A 341 3.78 1.51 -18.27
N VAL A 342 3.51 2.69 -17.74
CA VAL A 342 3.52 2.91 -16.29
C VAL A 342 2.39 2.17 -15.58
N MET A 343 1.20 2.09 -16.21
CA MET A 343 0.07 1.34 -15.66
C MET A 343 0.31 -0.17 -15.73
N ASP A 344 0.88 -0.69 -16.80
CA ASP A 344 1.28 -2.11 -16.90
C ASP A 344 2.29 -2.47 -15.81
N ARG A 345 3.27 -1.59 -15.56
CA ARG A 345 4.24 -1.78 -14.49
C ARG A 345 3.56 -1.81 -13.11
N LEU A 346 2.70 -0.85 -12.81
CA LEU A 346 1.96 -0.80 -11.55
C LEU A 346 1.05 -2.01 -11.38
N ALA A 347 0.31 -2.38 -12.43
CA ALA A 347 -0.57 -3.54 -12.43
C ALA A 347 0.20 -4.85 -12.21
N ASN A 348 1.37 -5.03 -12.84
CA ASN A 348 2.24 -6.18 -12.58
C ASN A 348 2.65 -6.28 -11.11
N LEU A 349 2.99 -5.16 -10.47
CA LEU A 349 3.32 -5.13 -9.05
C LEU A 349 2.12 -5.54 -8.18
N ILE A 350 0.94 -5.02 -8.48
CA ILE A 350 -0.31 -5.35 -7.76
C ILE A 350 -0.66 -6.84 -7.94
N VAL A 351 -0.66 -7.34 -9.17
CA VAL A 351 -1.03 -8.73 -9.49
C VAL A 351 -0.03 -9.72 -8.90
N SER A 352 1.27 -9.43 -8.97
CA SER A 352 2.32 -10.31 -8.42
C SER A 352 2.19 -10.54 -6.92
N ARG A 353 1.65 -9.58 -6.17
CA ARG A 353 1.37 -9.70 -4.72
C ARG A 353 0.31 -10.75 -4.38
N ARG A 354 -0.54 -11.07 -5.36
CA ARG A 354 -1.63 -12.06 -5.24
C ARG A 354 -1.21 -13.43 -5.69
N GLY A 355 0.03 -13.51 -6.23
CA GLY A 355 0.58 -14.78 -6.67
C GLY A 355 0.18 -15.83 -5.65
N LYS A 356 -0.49 -16.89 -6.08
CA LYS A 356 -0.88 -18.02 -5.27
C LYS A 356 0.23 -18.19 -4.26
N GLN A 357 -0.06 -18.05 -2.94
CA GLN A 357 0.68 -18.89 -2.03
C GLN A 357 0.49 -20.28 -2.64
N LYS A 358 1.41 -20.63 -3.55
CA LYS A 358 1.62 -22.04 -3.82
C LYS A 358 1.71 -22.55 -2.40
N LYS A 359 0.72 -23.33 -1.93
CA LYS A 359 0.93 -24.23 -0.82
C LYS A 359 2.37 -24.59 -0.98
N GLU A 360 3.21 -24.34 0.03
CA GLU A 360 4.58 -24.80 -0.01
C GLU A 360 4.51 -26.30 -0.34
N SER A 361 4.38 -26.60 -1.63
CA SER A 361 4.90 -27.82 -2.16
C SER A 361 6.35 -27.65 -1.78
N HIS A 362 6.94 -28.60 -1.09
CA HIS A 362 8.36 -28.63 -0.79
C HIS A 362 9.16 -28.43 -2.09
N GLN A 363 9.14 -27.18 -2.61
CA GLN A 363 9.94 -26.81 -3.76
C GLN A 363 11.35 -26.70 -3.22
N THR A 364 12.20 -27.54 -3.74
CA THR A 364 13.63 -27.46 -3.50
C THR A 364 14.07 -26.02 -3.72
N LYS A 365 14.53 -25.39 -2.63
CA LYS A 365 15.06 -24.04 -2.69
C LYS A 365 16.36 -24.08 -3.44
N VAL A 366 16.48 -23.34 -4.52
CA VAL A 366 17.71 -23.26 -5.31
C VAL A 366 18.56 -22.13 -4.76
N ILE A 367 19.74 -22.45 -4.26
CA ILE A 367 20.75 -21.48 -3.81
C ILE A 367 21.88 -21.50 -4.84
N ALA A 368 22.23 -20.32 -5.37
CA ALA A 368 23.33 -20.19 -6.30
C ALA A 368 24.67 -20.26 -5.54
N HIS A 369 25.43 -21.35 -5.71
CA HIS A 369 26.73 -21.53 -5.09
C HIS A 369 27.75 -20.56 -5.68
N ARG A 370 28.28 -19.66 -4.88
CA ARG A 370 29.16 -18.53 -5.26
C ARG A 370 28.52 -17.55 -6.25
N GLY A 371 27.18 -17.44 -6.24
CA GLY A 371 26.38 -16.72 -7.21
C GLY A 371 26.14 -17.50 -8.52
N PHE A 372 25.44 -16.87 -9.48
CA PHE A 372 25.32 -17.43 -10.85
C PHE A 372 26.52 -16.98 -11.69
N TRP A 373 27.68 -17.52 -11.37
CA TRP A 373 28.98 -17.04 -11.84
C TRP A 373 29.44 -17.64 -13.18
N ASN A 374 29.02 -18.85 -13.52
CA ASN A 374 29.45 -19.53 -14.73
C ASN A 374 28.73 -18.98 -15.99
N THR A 375 28.80 -17.69 -16.21
CA THR A 375 28.18 -16.96 -17.32
C THR A 375 29.07 -15.80 -17.77
N PRO A 376 28.99 -15.34 -19.04
CA PRO A 376 29.79 -14.21 -19.52
C PRO A 376 29.67 -12.97 -18.65
N GLY A 377 30.79 -12.32 -18.31
CA GLY A 377 30.84 -11.11 -17.49
C GLY A 377 30.55 -11.32 -16.00
N SER A 378 30.70 -12.55 -15.50
CA SER A 378 30.49 -12.91 -14.11
C SER A 378 31.67 -13.69 -13.58
N ALA A 379 31.97 -13.61 -12.28
CA ALA A 379 32.98 -14.37 -11.58
C ALA A 379 32.43 -14.95 -10.28
N GLN A 380 33.10 -15.96 -9.71
CA GLN A 380 32.73 -16.49 -8.39
C GLN A 380 32.77 -15.37 -7.35
N ASN A 381 31.80 -15.31 -6.46
CA ASN A 381 31.71 -14.34 -5.38
C ASN A 381 31.65 -12.85 -5.83
N SER A 382 31.40 -12.59 -7.13
CA SER A 382 31.28 -11.22 -7.66
C SER A 382 29.87 -10.65 -7.48
N LEU A 383 29.76 -9.32 -7.50
CA LEU A 383 28.47 -8.62 -7.50
C LEU A 383 27.63 -9.01 -8.73
N ALA A 384 28.28 -9.16 -9.90
CA ALA A 384 27.58 -9.62 -11.11
C ALA A 384 26.98 -11.02 -10.94
N ALA A 385 27.66 -11.93 -10.22
CA ALA A 385 27.14 -13.28 -9.95
C ALA A 385 25.91 -13.23 -9.01
N LEU A 386 25.90 -12.36 -8.01
CA LEU A 386 24.76 -12.14 -7.12
C LEU A 386 23.55 -11.59 -7.89
N VAL A 387 23.73 -10.52 -8.67
CA VAL A 387 22.68 -9.90 -9.49
C VAL A 387 22.06 -10.89 -10.47
N LYS A 388 22.90 -11.74 -11.10
CA LYS A 388 22.42 -12.77 -12.01
C LYS A 388 21.64 -13.88 -11.30
N ALA A 389 22.07 -14.29 -10.10
CA ALA A 389 21.33 -15.26 -9.29
C ALA A 389 19.92 -14.74 -8.93
N ASP A 390 19.81 -13.46 -8.59
CA ASP A 390 18.52 -12.79 -8.35
C ASP A 390 17.67 -12.75 -9.64
N SER A 391 18.26 -12.38 -10.77
CA SER A 391 17.56 -12.25 -12.06
C SER A 391 16.91 -13.55 -12.55
N ILE A 392 17.47 -14.72 -12.20
CA ILE A 392 16.91 -16.03 -12.53
C ILE A 392 16.01 -16.61 -11.43
N GLY A 393 15.73 -15.82 -10.37
CA GLY A 393 14.82 -16.20 -9.29
C GLY A 393 15.37 -17.27 -8.35
N CYS A 394 16.68 -17.33 -8.10
CA CYS A 394 17.24 -18.17 -7.04
C CYS A 394 16.68 -17.74 -5.67
N TYR A 395 16.44 -18.70 -4.79
CA TYR A 395 16.02 -18.45 -3.41
C TYR A 395 17.07 -17.65 -2.62
N GLY A 396 18.35 -17.84 -2.95
CA GLY A 396 19.46 -17.15 -2.35
C GLY A 396 20.75 -17.34 -3.15
N SER A 397 21.79 -16.64 -2.74
CA SER A 397 23.16 -16.78 -3.22
C SER A 397 24.06 -17.08 -2.06
N GLU A 398 24.90 -18.08 -2.21
CA GLU A 398 25.95 -18.42 -1.26
C GLU A 398 27.25 -17.74 -1.70
N PHE A 399 28.12 -17.36 -0.77
CA PHE A 399 29.41 -16.76 -1.01
C PHE A 399 30.41 -17.06 0.12
N ASP A 400 31.70 -17.13 -0.24
CA ASP A 400 32.80 -17.43 0.67
C ASP A 400 33.38 -16.14 1.25
N VAL A 401 33.58 -16.09 2.57
CA VAL A 401 34.07 -14.92 3.30
C VAL A 401 35.36 -15.23 4.04
N TRP A 402 36.35 -14.38 3.89
CA TRP A 402 37.62 -14.41 4.60
C TRP A 402 37.81 -13.15 5.43
N LEU A 403 38.55 -13.29 6.56
CA LEU A 403 39.02 -12.18 7.38
C LEU A 403 40.46 -11.83 6.99
N THR A 404 40.71 -10.58 6.65
CA THR A 404 42.03 -10.10 6.28
C THR A 404 42.95 -9.87 7.49
N ALA A 405 44.21 -9.55 7.25
CA ALA A 405 45.16 -9.27 8.33
C ALA A 405 44.81 -8.05 9.21
N ASP A 406 43.99 -7.14 8.68
CA ASP A 406 43.48 -5.93 9.33
C ASP A 406 41.98 -6.07 9.74
N ASP A 407 41.50 -7.31 9.92
CA ASP A 407 40.17 -7.66 10.41
C ASP A 407 39.01 -7.17 9.50
N GLU A 408 39.25 -6.94 8.20
CA GLU A 408 38.23 -6.62 7.22
C GLU A 408 37.71 -7.87 6.52
N LEU A 409 36.41 -7.85 6.09
CA LEU A 409 35.80 -8.97 5.38
C LEU A 409 36.01 -8.86 3.87
N MET A 410 36.49 -9.96 3.27
CA MET A 410 36.71 -10.07 1.82
C MET A 410 36.04 -11.33 1.26
N LEU A 411 35.52 -11.21 0.04
CA LEU A 411 34.90 -12.33 -0.66
C LEU A 411 35.90 -12.99 -1.60
N ASN A 412 36.18 -14.27 -1.39
CA ASN A 412 36.94 -15.10 -2.30
C ASN A 412 36.74 -16.58 -1.94
N HIS A 413 36.76 -17.47 -2.93
CA HIS A 413 36.61 -18.91 -2.63
C HIS A 413 37.82 -19.48 -1.91
N ASP A 414 39.03 -19.24 -2.44
CA ASP A 414 40.25 -19.77 -1.90
C ASP A 414 40.90 -18.78 -0.91
N GLY A 415 41.63 -19.28 0.07
CA GLY A 415 42.39 -18.45 1.01
C GLY A 415 43.58 -17.70 0.35
N TRP A 416 43.69 -17.79 -0.99
CA TRP A 416 44.74 -17.15 -1.80
C TRP A 416 44.12 -16.55 -3.07
N HIS A 417 44.62 -15.37 -3.46
CA HIS A 417 44.26 -14.73 -4.71
C HIS A 417 45.49 -14.02 -5.27
N ASP A 418 45.84 -14.28 -6.54
CA ASP A 418 46.99 -13.68 -7.23
C ASP A 418 48.31 -13.69 -6.42
N GLY A 419 48.58 -14.79 -5.69
CA GLY A 419 49.79 -14.97 -4.90
C GLY A 419 49.75 -14.38 -3.47
N TYR A 420 48.64 -13.75 -3.09
CA TYR A 420 48.43 -13.19 -1.76
C TYR A 420 47.55 -14.09 -0.89
N SER A 421 47.93 -14.32 0.35
CA SER A 421 47.08 -14.97 1.35
C SER A 421 46.10 -13.95 1.91
N LEU A 422 44.79 -14.23 1.85
CA LEU A 422 43.78 -13.30 2.36
C LEU A 422 43.97 -13.02 3.85
N GLU A 423 44.16 -14.03 4.67
CA GLU A 423 44.32 -13.89 6.13
C GLU A 423 45.62 -13.17 6.56
N LYS A 424 46.62 -13.09 5.67
CA LYS A 424 47.93 -12.51 5.99
C LYS A 424 48.21 -11.20 5.27
N THR A 425 47.25 -10.70 4.48
CA THR A 425 47.38 -9.49 3.67
C THR A 425 46.32 -8.48 4.09
N SER A 426 46.70 -7.20 4.14
CA SER A 426 45.76 -6.14 4.47
C SER A 426 44.71 -5.96 3.36
N SER A 427 43.53 -5.51 3.74
CA SER A 427 42.42 -5.25 2.83
C SER A 427 42.78 -4.25 1.73
N ASP A 428 43.60 -3.22 2.03
CA ASP A 428 44.07 -2.23 1.05
C ASP A 428 44.82 -2.83 -0.12
N VAL A 429 45.67 -3.82 0.16
CA VAL A 429 46.40 -4.55 -0.89
C VAL A 429 45.43 -5.43 -1.69
N LEU A 430 44.60 -6.19 -1.00
CA LEU A 430 43.67 -7.12 -1.65
C LEU A 430 42.64 -6.40 -2.56
N ARG A 431 42.21 -5.19 -2.22
CA ARG A 431 41.31 -4.36 -3.05
C ARG A 431 41.96 -3.88 -4.36
N THR A 432 43.27 -3.99 -4.51
CA THR A 432 43.94 -3.69 -5.78
C THR A 432 43.84 -4.84 -6.79
N LEU A 433 43.51 -6.04 -6.32
CA LEU A 433 43.38 -7.24 -7.14
C LEU A 433 42.05 -7.26 -7.84
N LYS A 434 41.90 -8.07 -8.88
CA LYS A 434 40.70 -8.18 -9.69
C LYS A 434 40.23 -9.61 -9.80
N LEU A 435 38.91 -9.78 -9.73
CA LEU A 435 38.27 -11.03 -10.12
C LEU A 435 38.38 -11.25 -11.63
N SER A 436 38.09 -12.45 -12.09
CA SER A 436 38.21 -12.81 -13.52
C SER A 436 37.30 -12.02 -14.46
N ASN A 437 36.26 -11.37 -13.92
CA ASN A 437 35.35 -10.47 -14.66
C ASN A 437 35.76 -8.98 -14.57
N GLY A 438 36.85 -8.65 -13.88
CA GLY A 438 37.36 -7.29 -13.74
C GLY A 438 36.87 -6.50 -12.52
N GLU A 439 35.98 -7.06 -11.73
CA GLU A 439 35.52 -6.48 -10.45
C GLU A 439 36.66 -6.49 -9.41
#